data_80bce3d136131fd014fbc3e7abea1c38
#
_entry.id   80bce3d136131fd014fbc3e7abea1c38
#
_cell.length_a   1.000
_cell.length_b   1.000
_cell.length_c   1.000
_cell.angle_alpha   90.00
_cell.angle_beta   90.00
_cell.angle_gamma   90.00
#
_symmetry.space_group_name_H-M   'P 1'
#
loop_
_entity.id
_entity.type
_entity.pdbx_description
1 polymer ?
#
loop_
_entity_poly.entity_id
_entity_poly.type
_entity_poly.pdbx_seq_one_letter_code
_entity_poly.pdbx_strand_id
1 'polypeptide(L)'
;MWLVVLSLVASLPAAAASAKQSQTAKSTPALDRQFQAAVTQYNSGRYAEAAASLEKILPQVSNNFEAQELLGLVYSGQSDDAKANPHLEKAVRLKPNSAAARTNLAANLTRLGKLDLAEVEFKKAVELDPRSYDTNHNLGEAYVRSGQLAKAQPFLVQAQKINPSSYDNGYDLGLAYLLTNHLADARHLVHDLLKLKDTAELHNLLGEIEEKDGNFVPAANEYETAAHADPSESNLFDLASELLLHRTLDPAVDVFQHATERYPKSARLAIGLGMALNARGNYDDAVKSLLRGADLNASDPDCYLFLSKAYSSSPGQAEEVIERFRRFAELQPGNARAHYYYAMSLWKGKRAEDATLDFQQIEALLKKSLALDPKSAEAHLQLGNLYADQTKYAESIPEYEKARELDPDLADVRYRLGQAYVRTGKKDLAQEEFAIYQKIREQHLADLDKQRAEIRQFVYAAKSGAAAKPE
;
A
#
# COMPACT_ATOMS: atom_id res chain seq x y z
N MET A 1 0.72 -1.89 -1.42
CA MET A 1 1.25 -3.22 -1.84
C MET A 1 2.76 -3.17 -1.69
N TRP A 2 3.24 -3.46 -0.50
CA TRP A 2 4.65 -3.56 -0.21
C TRP A 2 5.24 -4.66 -1.09
N LEU A 3 6.15 -4.31 -1.97
CA LEU A 3 7.17 -5.22 -2.42
C LEU A 3 8.11 -5.45 -1.23
N VAL A 4 7.69 -6.31 -0.31
CA VAL A 4 8.67 -7.03 0.49
C VAL A 4 9.48 -7.77 -0.54
N VAL A 5 10.69 -7.30 -0.80
CA VAL A 5 11.74 -8.10 -1.40
C VAL A 5 12.08 -9.14 -0.33
N LEU A 6 11.15 -10.07 -0.11
CA LEU A 6 11.50 -11.34 0.49
C LEU A 6 12.49 -11.96 -0.48
N SER A 7 13.75 -11.90 -0.09
CA SER A 7 14.77 -12.74 -0.67
C SER A 7 14.21 -14.16 -0.60
N LEU A 8 13.78 -14.70 -1.76
CA LEU A 8 13.63 -16.12 -1.96
C LEU A 8 15.02 -16.74 -1.77
N VAL A 9 15.46 -16.81 -0.53
CA VAL A 9 16.29 -17.92 -0.12
C VAL A 9 15.28 -19.04 0.01
N ALA A 10 14.89 -19.65 -1.15
CA ALA A 10 14.31 -20.95 -1.10
C ALA A 10 15.20 -21.76 -0.15
N SER A 11 14.66 -22.17 0.99
CA SER A 11 15.24 -23.24 1.75
C SER A 11 15.21 -24.43 0.81
N LEU A 12 16.29 -24.55 0.05
CA LEU A 12 16.44 -25.61 -0.94
C LEU A 12 16.43 -26.91 -0.14
N PRO A 13 15.48 -27.81 -0.40
CA PRO A 13 15.45 -29.07 0.30
C PRO A 13 16.84 -29.68 0.19
N ALA A 14 17.32 -30.23 1.30
CA ALA A 14 18.52 -31.03 1.31
C ALA A 14 18.27 -32.26 0.42
N ALA A 15 18.33 -32.07 -0.89
CA ALA A 15 18.17 -33.08 -1.92
C ALA A 15 19.30 -34.14 -1.91
N ALA A 16 20.09 -34.17 -0.85
CA ALA A 16 21.27 -35.01 -0.72
C ALA A 16 21.03 -36.38 -0.09
N ALA A 17 19.81 -36.72 0.31
CA ALA A 17 19.61 -37.92 1.14
C ALA A 17 18.98 -39.15 0.44
N SER A 18 18.81 -39.20 -0.86
CA SER A 18 18.29 -40.44 -1.48
C SER A 18 18.76 -40.69 -2.91
N ALA A 19 20.08 -40.76 -3.11
CA ALA A 19 20.62 -41.37 -4.31
C ALA A 19 20.66 -42.92 -4.17
N LYS A 20 19.48 -43.55 -4.01
CA LYS A 20 19.37 -44.99 -4.28
C LYS A 20 19.13 -45.18 -5.78
N GLN A 21 20.14 -45.77 -6.41
CA GLN A 21 20.25 -46.22 -7.81
C GLN A 21 18.91 -46.56 -8.46
N SER A 22 18.53 -45.74 -9.43
CA SER A 22 17.66 -46.17 -10.56
C SER A 22 18.58 -46.41 -11.75
N GLN A 23 18.74 -47.68 -12.13
CA GLN A 23 19.51 -48.12 -13.32
C GLN A 23 18.72 -47.78 -14.58
N THR A 24 19.12 -46.73 -15.32
CA THR A 24 18.85 -46.62 -16.75
C THR A 24 19.86 -45.66 -17.37
N ALA A 25 20.76 -46.19 -18.09
CA ALA A 25 21.93 -45.78 -18.84
C ALA A 25 23.24 -46.03 -18.05
N LYS A 26 24.20 -46.72 -18.66
CA LYS A 26 25.51 -46.98 -18.06
C LYS A 26 26.25 -45.66 -17.85
N SER A 27 26.12 -45.07 -16.64
CA SER A 27 26.95 -43.93 -16.25
C SER A 27 28.40 -44.45 -16.15
N THR A 28 29.33 -43.71 -16.75
CA THR A 28 30.73 -44.01 -16.54
C THR A 28 31.16 -43.44 -15.20
N PRO A 29 32.11 -44.05 -14.46
CA PRO A 29 32.61 -43.50 -13.18
C PRO A 29 33.12 -42.06 -13.29
N ALA A 30 33.42 -41.59 -14.48
CA ALA A 30 33.83 -40.22 -14.77
C ALA A 30 32.64 -39.25 -14.77
N LEU A 31 31.50 -39.64 -15.37
CA LEU A 31 30.26 -38.84 -15.38
C LEU A 31 29.68 -38.71 -13.97
N ASP A 32 29.68 -39.80 -13.19
CA ASP A 32 29.22 -39.76 -11.80
C ASP A 32 30.05 -38.80 -10.96
N ARG A 33 31.39 -38.80 -11.09
CA ARG A 33 32.26 -37.85 -10.40
C ARG A 33 31.99 -36.39 -10.79
N GLN A 34 31.76 -36.14 -12.09
CA GLN A 34 31.43 -34.77 -12.57
C GLN A 34 30.08 -34.32 -12.05
N PHE A 35 29.06 -35.18 -12.02
CA PHE A 35 27.76 -34.88 -11.44
C PHE A 35 27.88 -34.60 -9.94
N GLN A 36 28.60 -35.41 -9.15
CA GLN A 36 28.81 -35.17 -7.72
C GLN A 36 29.60 -33.90 -7.46
N ALA A 37 30.53 -33.52 -8.33
CA ALA A 37 31.20 -32.23 -8.25
C ALA A 37 30.19 -31.05 -8.43
N ALA A 38 29.28 -31.17 -9.39
CA ALA A 38 28.23 -30.16 -9.61
C ALA A 38 27.26 -30.08 -8.43
N VAL A 39 26.87 -31.19 -7.80
CA VAL A 39 26.07 -31.22 -6.55
C VAL A 39 26.79 -30.48 -5.43
N THR A 40 28.10 -30.74 -5.26
CA THR A 40 28.92 -30.06 -4.23
C THR A 40 29.02 -28.56 -4.49
N GLN A 41 29.20 -28.15 -5.75
CA GLN A 41 29.25 -26.74 -6.15
C GLN A 41 27.89 -26.04 -5.87
N TYR A 42 26.79 -26.68 -6.22
CA TYR A 42 25.43 -26.21 -5.96
C TYR A 42 25.21 -26.01 -4.44
N ASN A 43 25.51 -27.02 -3.63
CA ASN A 43 25.35 -26.96 -2.17
C ASN A 43 26.24 -25.89 -1.51
N SER A 44 27.33 -25.49 -2.18
CA SER A 44 28.23 -24.41 -1.74
C SER A 44 27.84 -23.03 -2.30
N GLY A 45 26.68 -22.89 -2.97
CA GLY A 45 26.24 -21.64 -3.59
C GLY A 45 27.02 -21.22 -4.85
N ARG A 46 27.93 -22.09 -5.36
CA ARG A 46 28.76 -21.83 -6.54
C ARG A 46 28.00 -22.20 -7.81
N TYR A 47 26.87 -21.53 -8.04
CA TYR A 47 25.91 -21.87 -9.11
C TYR A 47 26.51 -21.77 -10.52
N ALA A 48 27.40 -20.78 -10.79
CA ALA A 48 28.03 -20.63 -12.10
C ALA A 48 28.93 -21.83 -12.45
N GLU A 49 29.70 -22.31 -11.47
CA GLU A 49 30.57 -23.49 -11.64
C GLU A 49 29.71 -24.77 -11.79
N ALA A 50 28.63 -24.88 -11.01
CA ALA A 50 27.72 -26.01 -11.10
C ALA A 50 27.03 -26.08 -12.49
N ALA A 51 26.58 -24.92 -13.02
CA ALA A 51 26.02 -24.82 -14.37
C ALA A 51 27.02 -25.31 -15.42
N ALA A 52 28.25 -24.78 -15.43
CA ALA A 52 29.28 -25.16 -16.38
C ALA A 52 29.64 -26.65 -16.29
N SER A 53 29.66 -27.23 -15.08
CA SER A 53 29.92 -28.67 -14.88
C SER A 53 28.79 -29.54 -15.43
N LEU A 54 27.52 -29.14 -15.22
CA LEU A 54 26.34 -29.87 -15.71
C LEU A 54 26.16 -29.73 -17.21
N GLU A 55 26.32 -28.53 -17.78
CA GLU A 55 26.23 -28.30 -19.23
C GLU A 55 27.23 -29.17 -20.01
N LYS A 56 28.45 -29.36 -19.46
CA LYS A 56 29.47 -30.19 -20.08
C LYS A 56 29.07 -31.67 -20.17
N ILE A 57 28.36 -32.20 -19.18
CA ILE A 57 27.93 -33.62 -19.18
C ILE A 57 26.54 -33.82 -19.76
N LEU A 58 25.73 -32.75 -19.87
CA LEU A 58 24.33 -32.80 -20.30
C LEU A 58 24.12 -33.52 -21.63
N PRO A 59 24.95 -33.36 -22.68
CA PRO A 59 24.77 -34.12 -23.95
C PRO A 59 24.77 -35.64 -23.74
N GLN A 60 25.51 -36.13 -22.75
CA GLN A 60 25.62 -37.57 -22.46
C GLN A 60 24.52 -38.06 -21.50
N VAL A 61 23.93 -37.17 -20.72
CA VAL A 61 22.92 -37.47 -19.68
C VAL A 61 21.61 -36.69 -19.91
N SER A 62 21.32 -36.33 -21.15
CA SER A 62 20.20 -35.43 -21.45
C SER A 62 18.83 -35.93 -20.94
N ASN A 63 18.63 -37.26 -20.83
CA ASN A 63 17.41 -37.87 -20.29
C ASN A 63 17.58 -38.39 -18.86
N ASN A 64 18.59 -37.92 -18.13
CA ASN A 64 18.72 -38.21 -16.71
C ASN A 64 17.91 -37.17 -15.90
N PHE A 65 17.03 -37.67 -15.08
CA PHE A 65 16.13 -36.82 -14.26
C PHE A 65 16.93 -35.90 -13.33
N GLU A 66 17.88 -36.49 -12.59
CA GLU A 66 18.66 -35.79 -11.58
C GLU A 66 19.51 -34.66 -12.19
N ALA A 67 20.07 -34.88 -13.38
CA ALA A 67 20.84 -33.87 -14.11
C ALA A 67 19.96 -32.71 -14.60
N GLN A 68 18.78 -32.98 -15.10
CA GLN A 68 17.84 -31.98 -15.56
C GLN A 68 17.29 -31.16 -14.37
N GLU A 69 16.87 -31.83 -13.29
CA GLU A 69 16.39 -31.17 -12.08
C GLU A 69 17.45 -30.28 -11.46
N LEU A 70 18.66 -30.79 -11.28
CA LEU A 70 19.76 -30.03 -10.70
C LEU A 70 20.15 -28.82 -11.56
N LEU A 71 20.19 -28.94 -12.88
CA LEU A 71 20.49 -27.83 -13.78
C LEU A 71 19.40 -26.74 -13.71
N GLY A 72 18.13 -27.15 -13.65
CA GLY A 72 17.03 -26.23 -13.39
C GLY A 72 17.17 -25.48 -12.07
N LEU A 73 17.50 -26.18 -10.97
CA LEU A 73 17.73 -25.58 -9.66
C LEU A 73 18.95 -24.63 -9.65
N VAL A 74 20.02 -25.01 -10.35
CA VAL A 74 21.22 -24.17 -10.50
C VAL A 74 20.90 -22.85 -11.20
N TYR A 75 20.16 -22.88 -12.31
CA TYR A 75 19.74 -21.66 -12.99
C TYR A 75 18.76 -20.83 -12.15
N SER A 76 17.86 -21.47 -11.41
CA SER A 76 17.00 -20.79 -10.45
C SER A 76 17.81 -20.07 -9.35
N GLY A 77 18.88 -20.72 -8.84
CA GLY A 77 19.81 -20.11 -7.89
C GLY A 77 20.61 -18.92 -8.46
N GLN A 78 20.76 -18.86 -9.79
CA GLN A 78 21.32 -17.70 -10.50
C GLN A 78 20.28 -16.63 -10.83
N SER A 79 19.03 -16.80 -10.43
CA SER A 79 17.90 -15.96 -10.83
C SER A 79 17.64 -15.94 -12.36
N ASP A 80 18.13 -16.96 -13.09
CA ASP A 80 17.88 -17.15 -14.53
C ASP A 80 16.71 -18.13 -14.73
N ASP A 81 15.53 -17.70 -14.30
CA ASP A 81 14.31 -18.52 -14.34
C ASP A 81 13.92 -18.93 -15.76
N ALA A 82 14.26 -18.12 -16.76
CA ALA A 82 14.01 -18.43 -18.15
C ALA A 82 14.81 -19.65 -18.63
N LYS A 83 16.08 -19.79 -18.22
CA LYS A 83 16.88 -20.97 -18.50
C LYS A 83 16.50 -22.15 -17.61
N ALA A 84 16.10 -21.91 -16.36
CA ALA A 84 15.65 -22.97 -15.45
C ALA A 84 14.43 -23.73 -16.01
N ASN A 85 13.46 -23.01 -16.57
CA ASN A 85 12.16 -23.55 -16.93
C ASN A 85 12.22 -24.80 -17.82
N PRO A 86 12.92 -24.83 -18.99
CA PRO A 86 12.94 -26.00 -19.87
C PRO A 86 13.55 -27.26 -19.22
N HIS A 87 14.50 -27.08 -18.28
CA HIS A 87 15.11 -28.18 -17.57
C HIS A 87 14.17 -28.73 -16.49
N LEU A 88 13.48 -27.87 -15.73
CA LEU A 88 12.47 -28.28 -14.75
C LEU A 88 11.26 -28.95 -15.42
N GLU A 89 10.78 -28.43 -16.54
CA GLU A 89 9.75 -29.12 -17.34
C GLU A 89 10.20 -30.49 -17.81
N LYS A 90 11.46 -30.60 -18.23
CA LYS A 90 12.00 -31.89 -18.65
C LYS A 90 12.14 -32.87 -17.48
N ALA A 91 12.54 -32.40 -16.31
CA ALA A 91 12.58 -33.22 -15.10
C ALA A 91 11.19 -33.76 -14.74
N VAL A 92 10.14 -32.90 -14.77
CA VAL A 92 8.75 -33.37 -14.56
C VAL A 92 8.29 -34.38 -15.62
N ARG A 93 8.66 -34.20 -16.90
CA ARG A 93 8.36 -35.20 -17.93
C ARG A 93 9.06 -36.55 -17.69
N LEU A 94 10.28 -36.53 -17.16
CA LEU A 94 11.05 -37.75 -16.87
C LEU A 94 10.54 -38.52 -15.64
N LYS A 95 10.10 -37.77 -14.59
CA LYS A 95 9.47 -38.33 -13.38
C LYS A 95 8.15 -37.61 -13.05
N PRO A 96 7.03 -37.94 -13.71
CA PRO A 96 5.76 -37.24 -13.55
C PRO A 96 5.18 -37.32 -12.13
N ASN A 97 5.57 -38.30 -11.34
CA ASN A 97 5.10 -38.53 -9.96
C ASN A 97 6.08 -38.01 -8.90
N SER A 98 7.05 -37.16 -9.29
CA SER A 98 7.93 -36.49 -8.33
C SER A 98 7.25 -35.20 -7.81
N ALA A 99 6.77 -35.20 -6.58
CA ALA A 99 6.22 -34.01 -5.94
C ALA A 99 7.27 -32.89 -5.90
N ALA A 100 8.52 -33.18 -5.55
CA ALA A 100 9.61 -32.21 -5.50
C ALA A 100 9.87 -31.54 -6.87
N ALA A 101 9.96 -32.34 -7.96
CA ALA A 101 10.17 -31.77 -9.30
C ALA A 101 9.03 -30.85 -9.74
N ARG A 102 7.77 -31.20 -9.42
CA ARG A 102 6.60 -30.35 -9.68
C ARG A 102 6.64 -29.09 -8.86
N THR A 103 7.00 -29.18 -7.57
CA THR A 103 7.18 -28.01 -6.70
C THR A 103 8.25 -27.06 -7.26
N ASN A 104 9.40 -27.60 -7.69
CA ASN A 104 10.48 -26.83 -8.29
C ASN A 104 10.04 -26.11 -9.57
N LEU A 105 9.30 -26.84 -10.47
CA LEU A 105 8.74 -26.24 -11.67
C LEU A 105 7.71 -25.16 -11.35
N ALA A 106 6.81 -25.41 -10.41
CA ALA A 106 5.78 -24.46 -10.00
C ALA A 106 6.39 -23.20 -9.39
N ALA A 107 7.39 -23.32 -8.52
CA ALA A 107 8.11 -22.18 -7.96
C ALA A 107 8.80 -21.34 -9.06
N ASN A 108 9.41 -21.99 -10.05
CA ASN A 108 10.00 -21.30 -11.20
C ASN A 108 8.91 -20.57 -12.04
N LEU A 109 7.79 -21.23 -12.33
CA LEU A 109 6.65 -20.63 -13.05
C LEU A 109 6.09 -19.42 -12.31
N THR A 110 6.04 -19.45 -10.96
CA THR A 110 5.63 -18.32 -10.12
C THR A 110 6.55 -17.12 -10.33
N ARG A 111 7.87 -17.32 -10.32
CA ARG A 111 8.86 -16.25 -10.57
C ARG A 111 8.77 -15.70 -11.99
N LEU A 112 8.42 -16.54 -12.97
CA LEU A 112 8.14 -16.14 -14.36
C LEU A 112 6.77 -15.44 -14.55
N GLY A 113 5.97 -15.26 -13.49
CA GLY A 113 4.63 -14.66 -13.56
C GLY A 113 3.56 -15.56 -14.19
N LYS A 114 3.85 -16.85 -14.44
CA LYS A 114 2.92 -17.82 -15.03
C LYS A 114 2.09 -18.51 -13.97
N LEU A 115 1.31 -17.72 -13.21
CA LEU A 115 0.64 -18.15 -11.97
C LEU A 115 -0.35 -19.32 -12.17
N ASP A 116 -1.13 -19.31 -13.26
CA ASP A 116 -2.09 -20.38 -13.54
C ASP A 116 -1.39 -21.74 -13.76
N LEU A 117 -0.27 -21.75 -14.46
CA LEU A 117 0.52 -22.96 -14.67
C LEU A 117 1.20 -23.42 -13.37
N ALA A 118 1.69 -22.48 -12.58
CA ALA A 118 2.27 -22.77 -11.27
C ALA A 118 1.25 -23.46 -10.35
N GLU A 119 0.03 -22.91 -10.27
CA GLU A 119 -1.06 -23.48 -9.46
C GLU A 119 -1.37 -24.93 -9.84
N VAL A 120 -1.40 -25.24 -11.13
CA VAL A 120 -1.63 -26.62 -11.63
C VAL A 120 -0.54 -27.57 -11.14
N GLU A 121 0.73 -27.19 -11.27
CA GLU A 121 1.84 -28.05 -10.86
C GLU A 121 1.95 -28.16 -9.33
N PHE A 122 1.70 -27.10 -8.58
CA PHE A 122 1.64 -27.16 -7.11
C PHE A 122 0.52 -28.08 -6.61
N LYS A 123 -0.69 -27.99 -7.18
CA LYS A 123 -1.81 -28.88 -6.79
C LYS A 123 -1.46 -30.35 -7.00
N LYS A 124 -0.88 -30.67 -8.16
CA LYS A 124 -0.42 -32.04 -8.42
C LYS A 124 0.70 -32.48 -7.44
N ALA A 125 1.58 -31.56 -7.05
CA ALA A 125 2.62 -31.86 -6.08
C ALA A 125 2.02 -32.16 -4.69
N VAL A 126 1.01 -31.38 -4.23
CA VAL A 126 0.29 -31.63 -2.98
C VAL A 126 -0.47 -32.96 -3.02
N GLU A 127 -1.10 -33.31 -4.15
CA GLU A 127 -1.78 -34.62 -4.31
C GLU A 127 -0.79 -35.79 -4.19
N LEU A 128 0.44 -35.63 -4.68
CA LEU A 128 1.48 -36.66 -4.61
C LEU A 128 2.13 -36.76 -3.24
N ASP A 129 2.34 -35.62 -2.56
CA ASP A 129 2.89 -35.59 -1.19
C ASP A 129 2.21 -34.48 -0.35
N PRO A 130 1.06 -34.78 0.27
CA PRO A 130 0.33 -33.83 1.11
C PRO A 130 1.07 -33.42 2.40
N ARG A 131 2.12 -34.18 2.77
CA ARG A 131 2.92 -33.92 3.99
C ARG A 131 4.26 -33.26 3.67
N SER A 132 4.52 -32.85 2.45
CA SER A 132 5.68 -32.05 2.12
C SER A 132 5.51 -30.62 2.67
N TYR A 133 6.42 -30.19 3.55
CA TYR A 133 6.48 -28.81 4.01
C TYR A 133 6.68 -27.85 2.81
N ASP A 134 7.70 -28.09 2.00
CA ASP A 134 8.07 -27.21 0.88
C ASP A 134 6.92 -27.01 -0.12
N THR A 135 6.20 -28.09 -0.44
CA THR A 135 5.07 -28.00 -1.37
C THR A 135 3.92 -27.18 -0.82
N ASN A 136 3.55 -27.41 0.45
CA ASN A 136 2.47 -26.67 1.09
C ASN A 136 2.85 -25.19 1.30
N HIS A 137 4.06 -24.92 1.79
CA HIS A 137 4.56 -23.57 1.98
C HIS A 137 4.60 -22.80 0.66
N ASN A 138 5.25 -23.32 -0.37
CA ASN A 138 5.39 -22.65 -1.67
C ASN A 138 4.03 -22.39 -2.36
N LEU A 139 3.07 -23.33 -2.25
CA LEU A 139 1.71 -23.10 -2.77
C LEU A 139 0.99 -22.01 -1.97
N GLY A 140 1.11 -22.03 -0.65
CA GLY A 140 0.58 -21.01 0.24
C GLY A 140 1.15 -19.64 -0.08
N GLU A 141 2.47 -19.52 -0.17
CA GLU A 141 3.17 -18.28 -0.55
C GLU A 141 2.72 -17.78 -1.94
N ALA A 142 2.59 -18.66 -2.93
CA ALA A 142 2.11 -18.28 -4.26
C ALA A 142 0.69 -17.67 -4.20
N TYR A 143 -0.19 -18.23 -3.37
CA TYR A 143 -1.51 -17.66 -3.15
C TYR A 143 -1.48 -16.33 -2.38
N VAL A 144 -0.61 -16.18 -1.38
CA VAL A 144 -0.41 -14.89 -0.69
C VAL A 144 0.03 -13.81 -1.68
N ARG A 145 1.04 -14.08 -2.51
CA ARG A 145 1.54 -13.16 -3.53
C ARG A 145 0.51 -12.77 -4.58
N SER A 146 -0.41 -13.68 -4.91
CA SER A 146 -1.52 -13.41 -5.84
C SER A 146 -2.76 -12.81 -5.18
N GLY A 147 -2.69 -12.49 -3.87
CA GLY A 147 -3.81 -11.91 -3.11
C GLY A 147 -4.94 -12.89 -2.80
N GLN A 148 -4.76 -14.19 -3.06
CA GLN A 148 -5.76 -15.23 -2.86
C GLN A 148 -5.67 -15.84 -1.44
N LEU A 149 -5.73 -14.99 -0.42
CA LEU A 149 -5.41 -15.33 0.97
C LEU A 149 -6.25 -16.46 1.55
N ALA A 150 -7.54 -16.51 1.24
CA ALA A 150 -8.41 -17.61 1.69
C ALA A 150 -7.99 -18.98 1.13
N LYS A 151 -7.38 -19.01 -0.07
CA LYS A 151 -6.82 -20.24 -0.63
C LYS A 151 -5.43 -20.56 -0.05
N ALA A 152 -4.68 -19.56 0.40
CA ALA A 152 -3.37 -19.77 1.01
C ALA A 152 -3.47 -20.48 2.36
N GLN A 153 -4.43 -20.10 3.19
CA GLN A 153 -4.56 -20.58 4.57
C GLN A 153 -4.45 -22.09 4.77
N PRO A 154 -5.20 -22.96 4.09
CA PRO A 154 -5.13 -24.41 4.35
C PRO A 154 -3.74 -24.99 4.11
N PHE A 155 -3.00 -24.47 3.14
CA PHE A 155 -1.66 -24.92 2.80
C PHE A 155 -0.62 -24.38 3.80
N LEU A 156 -0.68 -23.11 4.15
CA LEU A 156 0.19 -22.50 5.18
C LEU A 156 -0.03 -23.15 6.55
N VAL A 157 -1.29 -23.42 6.93
CA VAL A 157 -1.62 -24.16 8.17
C VAL A 157 -1.02 -25.56 8.14
N GLN A 158 -1.10 -26.25 7.00
CA GLN A 158 -0.51 -27.58 6.87
C GLN A 158 1.02 -27.52 6.97
N ALA A 159 1.65 -26.57 6.30
CA ALA A 159 3.10 -26.33 6.41
C ALA A 159 3.52 -26.00 7.86
N GLN A 160 2.76 -25.14 8.57
CA GLN A 160 3.03 -24.81 9.96
C GLN A 160 2.91 -26.01 10.91
N LYS A 161 1.97 -26.91 10.66
CA LYS A 161 1.85 -28.17 11.43
C LYS A 161 3.03 -29.11 11.21
N ILE A 162 3.60 -29.11 10.00
CA ILE A 162 4.75 -29.96 9.65
C ILE A 162 6.05 -29.38 10.25
N ASN A 163 6.21 -28.06 10.15
CA ASN A 163 7.35 -27.35 10.74
C ASN A 163 6.87 -26.13 11.55
N PRO A 164 6.52 -26.33 12.85
CA PRO A 164 6.03 -25.26 13.72
C PRO A 164 7.05 -24.12 13.96
N SER A 165 8.35 -24.38 13.78
CA SER A 165 9.41 -23.40 13.97
C SER A 165 9.75 -22.60 12.72
N SER A 166 9.03 -22.79 11.63
CA SER A 166 9.25 -22.02 10.40
C SER A 166 8.78 -20.57 10.58
N TYR A 167 9.73 -19.65 10.61
CA TYR A 167 9.45 -18.22 10.68
C TYR A 167 8.71 -17.73 9.44
N ASP A 168 9.23 -18.03 8.24
CA ASP A 168 8.69 -17.52 6.98
C ASP A 168 7.25 -17.99 6.75
N ASN A 169 6.98 -19.29 6.96
CA ASN A 169 5.62 -19.80 6.85
C ASN A 169 4.67 -19.22 7.91
N GLY A 170 5.18 -19.07 9.13
CA GLY A 170 4.39 -18.50 10.22
C GLY A 170 4.05 -17.05 9.97
N TYR A 171 4.98 -16.25 9.44
CA TYR A 171 4.74 -14.86 9.06
C TYR A 171 3.68 -14.75 7.96
N ASP A 172 3.82 -15.53 6.87
CA ASP A 172 2.84 -15.56 5.78
C ASP A 172 1.44 -15.97 6.25
N LEU A 173 1.38 -16.96 7.15
CA LEU A 173 0.13 -17.42 7.76
C LEU A 173 -0.48 -16.35 8.67
N GLY A 174 0.34 -15.68 9.49
CA GLY A 174 -0.08 -14.56 10.32
C GLY A 174 -0.68 -13.42 9.50
N LEU A 175 -0.02 -13.04 8.43
CA LEU A 175 -0.50 -12.06 7.47
C LEU A 175 -1.81 -12.51 6.79
N ALA A 176 -1.89 -13.77 6.37
CA ALA A 176 -3.12 -14.32 5.78
C ALA A 176 -4.29 -14.30 6.79
N TYR A 177 -4.05 -14.63 8.05
CA TYR A 177 -5.05 -14.54 9.10
C TYR A 177 -5.49 -13.09 9.37
N LEU A 178 -4.56 -12.15 9.48
CA LEU A 178 -4.84 -10.72 9.64
C LEU A 178 -5.76 -10.22 8.52
N LEU A 179 -5.39 -10.45 7.27
CA LEU A 179 -6.11 -9.91 6.11
C LEU A 179 -7.45 -10.59 5.86
N THR A 180 -7.65 -11.81 6.36
CA THR A 180 -8.95 -12.53 6.32
C THR A 180 -9.76 -12.39 7.60
N ASN A 181 -9.34 -11.51 8.52
CA ASN A 181 -10.02 -11.19 9.78
C ASN A 181 -10.09 -12.33 10.81
N HIS A 182 -9.12 -13.26 10.77
CA HIS A 182 -8.94 -14.28 11.80
C HIS A 182 -7.97 -13.78 12.88
N LEU A 183 -8.34 -12.68 13.56
CA LEU A 183 -7.43 -11.91 14.42
C LEU A 183 -6.92 -12.70 15.63
N ALA A 184 -7.75 -13.53 16.22
CA ALA A 184 -7.35 -14.37 17.37
C ALA A 184 -6.28 -15.40 16.98
N ASP A 185 -6.44 -16.05 15.81
CA ASP A 185 -5.47 -17.02 15.30
C ASP A 185 -4.15 -16.33 14.90
N ALA A 186 -4.25 -15.15 14.28
CA ALA A 186 -3.09 -14.33 13.93
C ALA A 186 -2.29 -13.95 15.18
N ARG A 187 -2.94 -13.41 16.20
CA ARG A 187 -2.32 -13.02 17.47
C ARG A 187 -1.60 -14.18 18.14
N HIS A 188 -2.29 -15.32 18.26
CA HIS A 188 -1.69 -16.51 18.88
C HIS A 188 -0.45 -16.97 18.15
N LEU A 189 -0.53 -17.07 16.82
CA LEU A 189 0.60 -17.49 15.98
C LEU A 189 1.79 -16.53 16.09
N VAL A 190 1.55 -15.20 16.01
CA VAL A 190 2.61 -14.20 16.11
C VAL A 190 3.29 -14.25 17.49
N HIS A 191 2.52 -14.40 18.56
CA HIS A 191 3.12 -14.61 19.90
C HIS A 191 3.98 -15.87 20.01
N ASP A 192 3.60 -16.95 19.31
CA ASP A 192 4.43 -18.16 19.29
C ASP A 192 5.71 -17.94 18.47
N LEU A 193 5.65 -17.20 17.37
CA LEU A 193 6.83 -16.84 16.57
C LEU A 193 7.77 -15.91 17.33
N LEU A 194 7.26 -14.94 18.09
CA LEU A 194 8.06 -14.03 18.93
C LEU A 194 8.87 -14.79 20.01
N LYS A 195 8.36 -15.91 20.52
CA LYS A 195 9.12 -16.79 21.43
C LYS A 195 10.32 -17.47 20.74
N LEU A 196 10.24 -17.69 19.43
CA LEU A 196 11.30 -18.30 18.64
C LEU A 196 12.32 -17.26 18.16
N LYS A 197 11.81 -16.12 17.70
CA LYS A 197 12.64 -15.03 17.17
C LYS A 197 11.91 -13.71 17.37
N ASP A 198 12.46 -12.87 18.20
CA ASP A 198 11.97 -11.51 18.47
C ASP A 198 12.47 -10.58 17.35
N THR A 199 11.55 -10.05 16.54
CA THR A 199 11.87 -9.21 15.39
C THR A 199 10.89 -8.04 15.23
N ALA A 200 11.40 -6.94 14.67
CA ALA A 200 10.59 -5.76 14.37
C ALA A 200 9.39 -6.07 13.45
N GLU A 201 9.58 -6.98 12.49
CA GLU A 201 8.49 -7.37 11.56
C GLU A 201 7.33 -8.06 12.29
N LEU A 202 7.63 -8.91 13.28
CA LEU A 202 6.57 -9.57 14.07
C LEU A 202 5.86 -8.59 15.00
N HIS A 203 6.58 -7.65 15.62
CA HIS A 203 5.99 -6.60 16.42
C HIS A 203 5.12 -5.68 15.55
N ASN A 204 5.56 -5.33 14.33
CA ASN A 204 4.76 -4.56 13.40
C ASN A 204 3.48 -5.33 13.00
N LEU A 205 3.59 -6.61 12.65
CA LEU A 205 2.44 -7.46 12.34
C LEU A 205 1.47 -7.58 13.53
N LEU A 206 1.99 -7.70 14.76
CA LEU A 206 1.15 -7.74 15.96
C LEU A 206 0.45 -6.39 16.19
N GLY A 207 1.14 -5.29 15.97
CA GLY A 207 0.58 -3.94 15.99
C GLY A 207 -0.62 -3.80 15.04
N GLU A 208 -0.46 -4.27 13.79
CA GLU A 208 -1.56 -4.28 12.80
C GLU A 208 -2.75 -5.16 13.23
N ILE A 209 -2.48 -6.30 13.88
CA ILE A 209 -3.52 -7.19 14.41
C ILE A 209 -4.29 -6.48 15.55
N GLU A 210 -3.57 -5.86 16.48
CA GLU A 210 -4.18 -5.14 17.60
C GLU A 210 -4.96 -3.90 17.15
N GLU A 211 -4.41 -3.12 16.19
CA GLU A 211 -5.11 -1.99 15.56
C GLU A 211 -6.45 -2.43 14.94
N LYS A 212 -6.41 -3.51 14.15
CA LYS A 212 -7.60 -4.03 13.48
C LYS A 212 -8.63 -4.61 14.43
N ASP A 213 -8.19 -5.12 15.58
CA ASP A 213 -9.06 -5.63 16.67
C ASP A 213 -9.57 -4.50 17.59
N GLY A 214 -9.11 -3.25 17.37
CA GLY A 214 -9.51 -2.06 18.13
C GLY A 214 -8.76 -1.90 19.47
N ASN A 215 -7.67 -2.61 19.67
CA ASN A 215 -6.82 -2.56 20.86
C ASN A 215 -5.70 -1.53 20.70
N PHE A 216 -6.04 -0.25 20.63
CA PHE A 216 -5.13 0.84 20.22
C PHE A 216 -3.88 1.01 21.10
N VAL A 217 -4.00 0.84 22.42
CA VAL A 217 -2.82 0.96 23.31
C VAL A 217 -1.84 -0.20 23.10
N PRO A 218 -2.27 -1.47 23.05
CA PRO A 218 -1.42 -2.57 22.60
C PRO A 218 -0.79 -2.32 21.23
N ALA A 219 -1.56 -1.87 20.23
CA ALA A 219 -1.05 -1.59 18.90
C ALA A 219 0.11 -0.57 18.91
N ALA A 220 -0.08 0.57 19.61
CA ALA A 220 0.96 1.58 19.75
C ALA A 220 2.23 1.04 20.42
N ASN A 221 2.10 0.22 21.46
CA ASN A 221 3.24 -0.39 22.14
C ASN A 221 4.02 -1.35 21.23
N GLU A 222 3.32 -2.13 20.42
CA GLU A 222 3.95 -3.05 19.47
C GLU A 222 4.65 -2.29 18.34
N TYR A 223 4.05 -1.24 17.79
CA TYR A 223 4.71 -0.37 16.81
C TYR A 223 5.90 0.38 17.41
N GLU A 224 5.83 0.81 18.67
CA GLU A 224 6.97 1.42 19.37
C GLU A 224 8.12 0.42 19.51
N THR A 225 7.83 -0.81 19.90
CA THR A 225 8.81 -1.90 19.99
C THR A 225 9.45 -2.18 18.63
N ALA A 226 8.64 -2.25 17.55
CA ALA A 226 9.15 -2.42 16.19
C ALA A 226 10.09 -1.27 15.77
N ALA A 227 9.66 -0.01 16.01
CA ALA A 227 10.46 1.17 15.67
C ALA A 227 11.77 1.29 16.47
N HIS A 228 11.79 0.80 17.71
CA HIS A 228 13.01 0.72 18.52
C HIS A 228 13.96 -0.36 18.04
N ALA A 229 13.44 -1.54 17.68
CA ALA A 229 14.24 -2.65 17.19
C ALA A 229 14.83 -2.38 15.79
N ASP A 230 14.01 -1.80 14.91
CA ASP A 230 14.41 -1.37 13.56
C ASP A 230 13.77 -0.01 13.23
N PRO A 231 14.49 1.11 13.40
CA PRO A 231 14.00 2.45 13.09
C PRO A 231 13.97 2.72 11.56
N SER A 232 13.43 1.76 10.79
CA SER A 232 13.18 1.91 9.35
C SER A 232 12.11 2.96 9.08
N GLU A 233 12.05 3.44 7.84
CA GLU A 233 11.03 4.40 7.41
C GLU A 233 9.62 3.89 7.68
N SER A 234 9.42 2.57 7.45
CA SER A 234 8.12 1.94 7.65
C SER A 234 7.71 1.93 9.11
N ASN A 235 8.55 1.37 9.98
CA ASN A 235 8.22 1.22 11.40
C ASN A 235 7.98 2.59 12.08
N LEU A 236 8.77 3.61 11.71
CA LEU A 236 8.56 4.99 12.20
C LEU A 236 7.25 5.59 11.65
N PHE A 237 6.90 5.32 10.39
CA PHE A 237 5.64 5.77 9.81
C PHE A 237 4.44 5.09 10.48
N ASP A 238 4.50 3.78 10.72
CA ASP A 238 3.42 3.02 11.33
C ASP A 238 3.16 3.48 12.76
N LEU A 239 4.22 3.65 13.57
CA LEU A 239 4.11 4.22 14.92
C LEU A 239 3.50 5.63 14.90
N ALA A 240 4.05 6.53 14.10
CA ALA A 240 3.59 7.92 14.06
C ALA A 240 2.14 8.04 13.56
N SER A 241 1.76 7.17 12.62
CA SER A 241 0.41 7.10 12.06
C SER A 241 -0.60 6.61 13.10
N GLU A 242 -0.25 5.58 13.88
CA GLU A 242 -1.09 5.07 14.97
C GLU A 242 -1.33 6.16 16.05
N LEU A 243 -0.26 6.83 16.46
CA LEU A 243 -0.35 7.96 17.39
C LEU A 243 -1.24 9.10 16.86
N LEU A 244 -1.15 9.40 15.55
CA LEU A 244 -1.98 10.42 14.90
C LEU A 244 -3.45 10.00 14.84
N LEU A 245 -3.75 8.75 14.46
CA LEU A 245 -5.11 8.19 14.38
C LEU A 245 -5.83 8.29 15.73
N HIS A 246 -5.11 8.05 16.82
CA HIS A 246 -5.64 8.11 18.17
C HIS A 246 -5.45 9.46 18.87
N ARG A 247 -5.12 10.52 18.08
CA ARG A 247 -5.01 11.91 18.54
C ARG A 247 -3.96 12.15 19.63
N THR A 248 -2.98 11.28 19.74
CA THR A 248 -1.78 11.49 20.56
C THR A 248 -0.82 12.39 19.78
N LEU A 249 -1.23 13.68 19.63
CA LEU A 249 -0.69 14.57 18.60
C LEU A 249 0.76 14.98 18.83
N ASP A 250 1.16 15.27 20.08
CA ASP A 250 2.55 15.67 20.36
C ASP A 250 3.54 14.54 20.07
N PRO A 251 3.36 13.31 20.60
CA PRO A 251 4.20 12.17 20.20
C PRO A 251 4.17 11.87 18.70
N ALA A 252 3.02 11.97 18.03
CA ALA A 252 2.93 11.76 16.58
C ALA A 252 3.81 12.77 15.82
N VAL A 253 3.78 14.05 16.19
CA VAL A 253 4.63 15.08 15.58
C VAL A 253 6.10 14.79 15.84
N ASP A 254 6.48 14.43 17.07
CA ASP A 254 7.87 14.15 17.43
C ASP A 254 8.44 12.96 16.63
N VAL A 255 7.68 11.88 16.52
CA VAL A 255 8.10 10.70 15.72
C VAL A 255 8.18 11.04 14.24
N PHE A 256 7.17 11.72 13.66
CA PHE A 256 7.22 12.13 12.25
C PHE A 256 8.37 13.11 11.99
N GLN A 257 8.65 14.04 12.90
CA GLN A 257 9.75 14.98 12.75
C GLN A 257 11.09 14.25 12.72
N HIS A 258 11.36 13.37 13.69
CA HIS A 258 12.55 12.53 13.70
C HIS A 258 12.66 11.66 12.45
N ALA A 259 11.56 11.06 12.01
CA ALA A 259 11.52 10.24 10.80
C ALA A 259 11.82 11.05 9.54
N THR A 260 11.31 12.27 9.40
CA THR A 260 11.60 13.14 8.25
C THR A 260 13.03 13.66 8.21
N GLU A 261 13.68 13.81 9.35
CA GLU A 261 15.12 14.13 9.44
C GLU A 261 15.97 12.94 8.98
N ARG A 262 15.61 11.73 9.39
CA ARG A 262 16.31 10.50 9.04
C ARG A 262 16.09 10.09 7.58
N TYR A 263 14.86 10.26 7.07
CA TYR A 263 14.44 9.88 5.71
C TYR A 263 13.96 11.11 4.91
N PRO A 264 14.86 12.04 4.57
CA PRO A 264 14.49 13.35 4.00
C PRO A 264 13.85 13.30 2.61
N LYS A 265 13.87 12.15 1.94
CA LYS A 265 13.28 11.93 0.61
C LYS A 265 11.93 11.19 0.66
N SER A 266 11.42 10.90 1.84
CA SER A 266 10.13 10.24 1.99
C SER A 266 8.98 11.26 1.89
N ALA A 267 8.21 11.15 0.82
CA ALA A 267 7.00 11.97 0.64
C ALA A 267 5.96 11.66 1.74
N ARG A 268 5.72 10.37 2.02
CA ARG A 268 4.71 9.96 3.01
C ARG A 268 5.00 10.47 4.42
N LEU A 269 6.27 10.49 4.83
CA LEU A 269 6.66 11.05 6.13
C LEU A 269 6.45 12.57 6.17
N ALA A 270 6.79 13.28 5.09
CA ALA A 270 6.55 14.73 5.01
C ALA A 270 5.05 15.05 5.04
N ILE A 271 4.21 14.28 4.35
CA ILE A 271 2.76 14.43 4.36
C ILE A 271 2.21 14.11 5.75
N GLY A 272 2.63 12.98 6.36
CA GLY A 272 2.23 12.58 7.72
C GLY A 272 2.57 13.63 8.77
N LEU A 273 3.79 14.21 8.71
CA LEU A 273 4.18 15.33 9.56
C LEU A 273 3.24 16.54 9.37
N GLY A 274 2.95 16.90 8.13
CA GLY A 274 2.03 17.99 7.82
C GLY A 274 0.62 17.75 8.36
N MET A 275 0.13 16.52 8.27
CA MET A 275 -1.17 16.11 8.83
C MET A 275 -1.17 16.22 10.37
N ALA A 276 -0.13 15.71 11.02
CA ALA A 276 0.00 15.76 12.48
C ALA A 276 0.10 17.20 12.99
N LEU A 277 0.90 18.05 12.33
CA LEU A 277 1.02 19.47 12.63
C LEU A 277 -0.32 20.22 12.43
N ASN A 278 -1.04 19.93 11.34
CA ASN A 278 -2.37 20.51 11.10
C ASN A 278 -3.38 20.08 12.18
N ALA A 279 -3.39 18.81 12.56
CA ALA A 279 -4.26 18.29 13.61
C ALA A 279 -3.96 18.92 14.99
N ARG A 280 -2.69 19.25 15.24
CA ARG A 280 -2.22 19.95 16.46
C ARG A 280 -2.51 21.46 16.44
N GLY A 281 -2.81 22.03 15.26
CA GLY A 281 -3.07 23.47 15.08
C GLY A 281 -1.84 24.29 14.65
N ASN A 282 -0.72 23.66 14.32
CA ASN A 282 0.50 24.30 13.83
C ASN A 282 0.46 24.46 12.31
N TYR A 283 -0.47 25.29 11.82
CA TYR A 283 -0.82 25.37 10.41
C TYR A 283 0.32 25.84 9.50
N ASP A 284 1.15 26.79 9.92
CA ASP A 284 2.28 27.30 9.13
C ASP A 284 3.33 26.20 8.87
N ASP A 285 3.67 25.43 9.89
CA ASP A 285 4.62 24.33 9.76
C ASP A 285 3.99 23.14 9.03
N ALA A 286 2.67 22.94 9.16
CA ALA A 286 1.93 21.97 8.37
C ALA A 286 2.03 22.28 6.87
N VAL A 287 1.81 23.57 6.49
CA VAL A 287 1.95 24.01 5.08
C VAL A 287 3.36 23.73 4.57
N LYS A 288 4.43 24.06 5.33
CA LYS A 288 5.82 23.77 4.92
C LYS A 288 6.07 22.29 4.67
N SER A 289 5.60 21.44 5.58
CA SER A 289 5.77 19.98 5.47
C SER A 289 5.01 19.41 4.28
N LEU A 290 3.79 19.90 4.02
CA LEU A 290 2.97 19.47 2.89
C LEU A 290 3.50 19.99 1.55
N LEU A 291 4.05 21.19 1.48
CA LEU A 291 4.77 21.69 0.31
C LEU A 291 5.95 20.79 -0.04
N ARG A 292 6.73 20.38 0.98
CA ARG A 292 7.80 19.40 0.81
C ARG A 292 7.27 18.06 0.31
N GLY A 293 6.16 17.56 0.86
CA GLY A 293 5.48 16.35 0.38
C GLY A 293 5.11 16.44 -1.09
N ALA A 294 4.50 17.57 -1.52
CA ALA A 294 4.15 17.85 -2.90
C ALA A 294 5.36 17.97 -3.85
N ASP A 295 6.52 18.42 -3.34
CA ASP A 295 7.75 18.45 -4.13
C ASP A 295 8.36 17.06 -4.30
N LEU A 296 8.23 16.19 -3.30
CA LEU A 296 8.72 14.82 -3.33
C LEU A 296 7.81 13.88 -4.14
N ASN A 297 6.50 14.09 -4.08
CA ASN A 297 5.51 13.34 -4.87
C ASN A 297 4.41 14.29 -5.39
N ALA A 298 4.65 14.90 -6.55
CA ALA A 298 3.74 15.89 -7.14
C ALA A 298 2.42 15.31 -7.67
N SER A 299 2.26 14.00 -7.69
CA SER A 299 1.04 13.32 -8.17
C SER A 299 0.13 12.79 -7.05
N ASP A 300 0.54 12.92 -5.79
CA ASP A 300 -0.21 12.41 -4.64
C ASP A 300 -1.41 13.33 -4.30
N PRO A 301 -2.65 12.90 -4.55
CA PRO A 301 -3.83 13.74 -4.33
C PRO A 301 -4.09 14.04 -2.85
N ASP A 302 -3.70 13.13 -1.95
CA ASP A 302 -3.93 13.30 -0.51
C ASP A 302 -3.04 14.43 0.05
N CYS A 303 -1.82 14.56 -0.46
CA CYS A 303 -0.96 15.69 -0.13
C CYS A 303 -1.67 17.03 -0.39
N TYR A 304 -2.31 17.19 -1.53
CA TYR A 304 -2.99 18.43 -1.91
C TYR A 304 -4.29 18.66 -1.14
N LEU A 305 -4.99 17.60 -0.74
CA LEU A 305 -6.14 17.69 0.15
C LEU A 305 -5.73 18.32 1.49
N PHE A 306 -4.69 17.78 2.14
CA PHE A 306 -4.22 18.28 3.42
C PHE A 306 -3.56 19.65 3.31
N LEU A 307 -2.83 19.91 2.21
CA LEU A 307 -2.27 21.24 1.92
C LEU A 307 -3.39 22.30 1.80
N SER A 308 -4.50 21.98 1.12
CA SER A 308 -5.65 22.88 1.02
C SER A 308 -6.26 23.19 2.39
N LYS A 309 -6.38 22.19 3.28
CA LYS A 309 -6.90 22.34 4.64
C LYS A 309 -5.99 23.21 5.51
N ALA A 310 -4.70 22.89 5.57
CA ALA A 310 -3.72 23.65 6.33
C ALA A 310 -3.62 25.10 5.85
N TYR A 311 -3.53 25.31 4.55
CA TYR A 311 -3.51 26.62 3.93
C TYR A 311 -4.79 27.41 4.17
N SER A 312 -5.94 26.74 4.32
CA SER A 312 -7.19 27.39 4.68
C SER A 312 -7.16 28.00 6.09
N SER A 313 -6.38 27.46 7.00
CA SER A 313 -6.22 27.95 8.37
C SER A 313 -5.09 28.98 8.51
N SER A 314 -4.06 28.90 7.68
CA SER A 314 -2.96 29.85 7.61
C SER A 314 -2.57 30.17 6.17
N PRO A 315 -2.79 31.41 5.68
CA PRO A 315 -2.50 31.79 4.29
C PRO A 315 -1.03 32.13 4.03
N GLY A 316 -0.13 31.81 4.94
CA GLY A 316 1.31 31.96 4.72
C GLY A 316 1.78 31.18 3.50
N GLN A 317 2.88 31.64 2.84
CA GLN A 317 3.49 30.97 1.69
C GLN A 317 2.53 30.82 0.47
N ALA A 318 1.74 31.88 0.21
CA ALA A 318 0.71 31.87 -0.81
C ALA A 318 1.26 31.54 -2.22
N GLU A 319 2.39 32.13 -2.58
CA GLU A 319 3.01 31.92 -3.91
C GLU A 319 3.42 30.47 -4.11
N GLU A 320 4.09 29.86 -3.12
CA GLU A 320 4.53 28.47 -3.16
C GLU A 320 3.33 27.51 -3.22
N VAL A 321 2.28 27.78 -2.46
CA VAL A 321 1.07 26.96 -2.43
C VAL A 321 0.34 27.05 -3.76
N ILE A 322 0.13 28.24 -4.31
CA ILE A 322 -0.53 28.46 -5.61
C ILE A 322 0.25 27.72 -6.72
N GLU A 323 1.58 27.82 -6.71
CA GLU A 323 2.41 27.16 -7.73
C GLU A 323 2.27 25.62 -7.67
N ARG A 324 2.21 25.00 -6.47
CA ARG A 324 2.04 23.55 -6.35
C ARG A 324 0.65 23.12 -6.80
N PHE A 325 -0.41 23.86 -6.48
CA PHE A 325 -1.76 23.56 -6.98
C PHE A 325 -1.87 23.76 -8.51
N ARG A 326 -1.22 24.79 -9.07
CA ARG A 326 -1.13 24.96 -10.53
C ARG A 326 -0.49 23.73 -11.19
N ARG A 327 0.69 23.33 -10.69
CA ARG A 327 1.41 22.13 -11.16
C ARG A 327 0.58 20.86 -11.04
N PHE A 328 -0.14 20.69 -9.94
CA PHE A 328 -1.05 19.53 -9.76
C PHE A 328 -2.15 19.51 -10.82
N ALA A 329 -2.79 20.63 -11.09
CA ALA A 329 -3.83 20.74 -12.12
C ALA A 329 -3.29 20.51 -13.55
N GLU A 330 -2.03 20.83 -13.80
CA GLU A 330 -1.35 20.55 -15.06
C GLU A 330 -0.97 19.07 -15.20
N LEU A 331 -0.50 18.43 -14.13
CA LEU A 331 -0.16 17.01 -14.11
C LEU A 331 -1.40 16.10 -14.19
N GLN A 332 -2.52 16.56 -13.64
CA GLN A 332 -3.78 15.81 -13.60
C GLN A 332 -4.93 16.63 -14.20
N PRO A 333 -4.94 16.91 -15.50
CA PRO A 333 -5.91 17.80 -16.13
C PRO A 333 -7.36 17.27 -16.11
N GLY A 334 -7.56 15.96 -15.90
CA GLY A 334 -8.84 15.29 -15.70
C GLY A 334 -9.30 15.21 -14.24
N ASN A 335 -8.52 15.71 -13.29
CA ASN A 335 -8.87 15.66 -11.88
C ASN A 335 -9.64 16.92 -11.46
N ALA A 336 -10.93 16.76 -11.15
CA ALA A 336 -11.80 17.86 -10.74
C ALA A 336 -11.25 18.61 -9.51
N ARG A 337 -10.76 17.89 -8.51
CA ARG A 337 -10.23 18.46 -7.26
C ARG A 337 -8.97 19.30 -7.50
N ALA A 338 -8.12 18.92 -8.46
CA ALA A 338 -6.93 19.68 -8.79
C ALA A 338 -7.28 21.10 -9.25
N HIS A 339 -8.28 21.25 -10.14
CA HIS A 339 -8.77 22.56 -10.58
C HIS A 339 -9.48 23.33 -9.48
N TYR A 340 -10.23 22.62 -8.61
CA TYR A 340 -10.86 23.22 -7.44
C TYR A 340 -9.84 23.81 -6.47
N TYR A 341 -8.81 23.05 -6.06
CA TYR A 341 -7.79 23.53 -5.14
C TYR A 341 -6.97 24.67 -5.73
N TYR A 342 -6.67 24.62 -7.01
CA TYR A 342 -5.99 25.72 -7.69
C TYR A 342 -6.85 27.00 -7.67
N ALA A 343 -8.14 26.92 -7.97
CA ALA A 343 -9.06 28.04 -7.87
C ALA A 343 -9.10 28.65 -6.47
N MET A 344 -9.22 27.78 -5.46
CA MET A 344 -9.31 28.21 -4.05
C MET A 344 -8.00 28.83 -3.56
N SER A 345 -6.84 28.32 -3.98
CA SER A 345 -5.55 28.89 -3.60
C SER A 345 -5.34 30.29 -4.20
N LEU A 346 -5.72 30.49 -5.46
CA LEU A 346 -5.70 31.80 -6.11
C LEU A 346 -6.60 32.79 -5.39
N TRP A 347 -7.81 32.37 -5.04
CA TRP A 347 -8.79 33.25 -4.39
C TRP A 347 -8.29 33.67 -3.00
N LYS A 348 -7.80 32.72 -2.21
CA LYS A 348 -7.31 32.99 -0.86
C LYS A 348 -6.01 33.77 -0.85
N GLY A 349 -5.03 33.42 -1.65
CA GLY A 349 -3.73 34.08 -1.72
C GLY A 349 -3.84 35.54 -2.12
N LYS A 350 -4.64 35.83 -3.15
CA LYS A 350 -4.85 37.21 -3.60
C LYS A 350 -5.59 38.07 -2.57
N ARG A 351 -6.54 37.49 -1.79
CA ARG A 351 -7.19 38.20 -0.70
C ARG A 351 -6.21 38.56 0.44
N ALA A 352 -5.25 37.69 0.72
CA ALA A 352 -4.26 37.93 1.77
C ALA A 352 -3.25 39.04 1.40
N GLU A 353 -3.00 39.25 0.12
CA GLU A 353 -1.98 40.18 -0.40
C GLU A 353 -2.57 41.49 -0.94
N ASP A 354 -3.85 41.78 -0.75
CA ASP A 354 -4.56 42.97 -1.30
C ASP A 354 -4.40 43.13 -2.85
N ALA A 355 -4.03 42.02 -3.55
CA ALA A 355 -3.89 42.02 -4.99
C ALA A 355 -5.26 42.01 -5.69
N THR A 356 -5.35 42.60 -6.89
CA THR A 356 -6.55 42.54 -7.71
C THR A 356 -6.91 41.09 -8.05
N LEU A 357 -8.05 40.61 -7.57
CA LEU A 357 -8.57 39.27 -7.83
C LEU A 357 -8.92 39.12 -9.31
N ASP A 358 -8.38 38.09 -9.92
CA ASP A 358 -8.80 37.65 -11.25
C ASP A 358 -9.97 36.69 -11.13
N PHE A 359 -11.17 37.25 -10.95
CA PHE A 359 -12.42 36.49 -10.84
C PHE A 359 -12.69 35.61 -12.08
N GLN A 360 -12.23 36.04 -13.27
CA GLN A 360 -12.45 35.26 -14.49
C GLN A 360 -11.64 33.96 -14.50
N GLN A 361 -10.37 34.00 -14.04
CA GLN A 361 -9.53 32.81 -13.93
C GLN A 361 -10.09 31.83 -12.89
N ILE A 362 -10.51 32.35 -11.73
CA ILE A 362 -11.07 31.52 -10.64
C ILE A 362 -12.38 30.88 -11.10
N GLU A 363 -13.27 31.65 -11.77
CA GLU A 363 -14.52 31.15 -12.35
C GLU A 363 -14.28 30.04 -13.37
N ALA A 364 -13.30 30.23 -14.28
CA ALA A 364 -12.96 29.25 -15.29
C ALA A 364 -12.48 27.92 -14.67
N LEU A 365 -11.67 27.99 -13.63
CA LEU A 365 -11.18 26.82 -12.90
C LEU A 365 -12.30 26.09 -12.14
N LEU A 366 -13.21 26.81 -11.46
CA LEU A 366 -14.35 26.22 -10.79
C LEU A 366 -15.31 25.56 -11.79
N LYS A 367 -15.60 26.22 -12.90
CA LYS A 367 -16.41 25.65 -13.99
C LYS A 367 -15.75 24.41 -14.61
N LYS A 368 -14.43 24.41 -14.77
CA LYS A 368 -13.70 23.24 -15.24
C LYS A 368 -13.78 22.09 -14.23
N SER A 369 -13.66 22.37 -12.95
CA SER A 369 -13.87 21.38 -11.88
C SER A 369 -15.27 20.76 -11.97
N LEU A 370 -16.31 21.59 -12.10
CA LEU A 370 -17.71 21.16 -12.22
C LEU A 370 -18.01 20.42 -13.53
N ALA A 371 -17.31 20.73 -14.61
CA ALA A 371 -17.43 19.97 -15.85
C ALA A 371 -16.88 18.55 -15.73
N LEU A 372 -15.87 18.34 -14.86
CA LEU A 372 -15.27 17.05 -14.58
C LEU A 372 -16.04 16.28 -13.48
N ASP A 373 -16.54 17.00 -12.47
CA ASP A 373 -17.38 16.45 -11.40
C ASP A 373 -18.60 17.35 -11.14
N PRO A 374 -19.72 17.13 -11.85
CA PRO A 374 -20.94 17.91 -11.66
C PRO A 374 -21.67 17.67 -10.34
N LYS A 375 -21.17 16.72 -9.52
CA LYS A 375 -21.76 16.37 -8.22
C LYS A 375 -20.99 16.95 -7.03
N SER A 376 -20.01 17.79 -7.26
CA SER A 376 -19.26 18.44 -6.17
C SER A 376 -20.09 19.59 -5.55
N ALA A 377 -20.70 19.32 -4.40
CA ALA A 377 -21.43 20.33 -3.64
C ALA A 377 -20.54 21.51 -3.25
N GLU A 378 -19.29 21.22 -2.85
CA GLU A 378 -18.30 22.23 -2.48
C GLU A 378 -17.95 23.16 -3.66
N ALA A 379 -17.77 22.60 -4.87
CA ALA A 379 -17.43 23.40 -6.04
C ALA A 379 -18.61 24.33 -6.44
N HIS A 380 -19.85 23.84 -6.37
CA HIS A 380 -21.04 24.67 -6.55
C HIS A 380 -21.16 25.75 -5.48
N LEU A 381 -20.94 25.42 -4.21
CA LEU A 381 -20.90 26.40 -3.12
C LEU A 381 -19.86 27.51 -3.40
N GLN A 382 -18.65 27.15 -3.81
CA GLN A 382 -17.62 28.14 -4.05
C GLN A 382 -17.87 28.98 -5.32
N LEU A 383 -18.46 28.40 -6.36
CA LEU A 383 -18.88 29.18 -7.52
C LEU A 383 -20.01 30.19 -7.14
N GLY A 384 -20.97 29.76 -6.33
CA GLY A 384 -21.99 30.65 -5.76
C GLY A 384 -21.38 31.78 -4.90
N ASN A 385 -20.37 31.44 -4.07
CA ASN A 385 -19.64 32.43 -3.27
C ASN A 385 -18.89 33.43 -4.17
N LEU A 386 -18.27 32.97 -5.27
CA LEU A 386 -17.57 33.81 -6.22
C LEU A 386 -18.52 34.82 -6.89
N TYR A 387 -19.72 34.38 -7.25
CA TYR A 387 -20.75 35.28 -7.79
C TYR A 387 -21.27 36.27 -6.73
N ALA A 388 -21.48 35.82 -5.50
CA ALA A 388 -21.93 36.67 -4.41
C ALA A 388 -20.87 37.74 -4.06
N ASP A 389 -19.59 37.44 -4.06
CA ASP A 389 -18.48 38.39 -3.86
C ASP A 389 -18.45 39.46 -4.96
N GLN A 390 -18.90 39.13 -6.17
CA GLN A 390 -19.08 40.08 -7.28
C GLN A 390 -20.46 40.77 -7.24
N THR A 391 -21.23 40.63 -6.17
CA THR A 391 -22.62 41.15 -6.01
C THR A 391 -23.63 40.58 -7.03
N LYS A 392 -23.28 39.53 -7.76
CA LYS A 392 -24.13 38.80 -8.73
C LYS A 392 -25.01 37.79 -7.98
N TYR A 393 -25.88 38.29 -7.10
CA TYR A 393 -26.71 37.43 -6.23
C TYR A 393 -27.71 36.57 -7.01
N ALA A 394 -28.19 37.05 -8.15
CA ALA A 394 -29.09 36.29 -8.99
C ALA A 394 -28.42 35.04 -9.58
N GLU A 395 -27.16 35.16 -9.97
CA GLU A 395 -26.34 34.08 -10.51
C GLU A 395 -25.83 33.13 -9.40
N SER A 396 -25.65 33.59 -8.14
CA SER A 396 -25.22 32.78 -7.03
C SER A 396 -26.28 31.78 -6.54
N ILE A 397 -27.57 32.15 -6.65
CA ILE A 397 -28.69 31.34 -6.15
C ILE A 397 -28.74 29.95 -6.79
N PRO A 398 -28.74 29.78 -8.13
CA PRO A 398 -28.80 28.43 -8.72
C PRO A 398 -27.62 27.53 -8.33
N GLU A 399 -26.43 28.10 -8.12
CA GLU A 399 -25.27 27.34 -7.68
C GLU A 399 -25.43 26.88 -6.22
N TYR A 400 -25.92 27.75 -5.33
CA TYR A 400 -26.23 27.36 -3.95
C TYR A 400 -27.39 26.35 -3.87
N GLU A 401 -28.42 26.51 -4.69
CA GLU A 401 -29.52 25.54 -4.76
C GLU A 401 -29.01 24.16 -5.21
N LYS A 402 -28.09 24.13 -6.18
CA LYS A 402 -27.45 22.88 -6.62
C LYS A 402 -26.57 22.27 -5.55
N ALA A 403 -25.76 23.06 -4.86
CA ALA A 403 -24.95 22.59 -3.74
C ALA A 403 -25.83 22.02 -2.62
N ARG A 404 -26.97 22.68 -2.29
CA ARG A 404 -27.95 22.21 -1.30
C ARG A 404 -28.62 20.88 -1.71
N GLU A 405 -28.90 20.70 -3.00
CA GLU A 405 -29.48 19.47 -3.52
C GLU A 405 -28.51 18.29 -3.39
N LEU A 406 -27.21 18.55 -3.65
CA LEU A 406 -26.16 17.54 -3.62
C LEU A 406 -25.73 17.17 -2.20
N ASP A 407 -25.68 18.16 -1.31
CA ASP A 407 -25.36 17.97 0.12
C ASP A 407 -26.33 18.81 0.99
N PRO A 408 -27.45 18.22 1.42
CA PRO A 408 -28.44 18.90 2.25
C PRO A 408 -27.95 19.32 3.64
N ASP A 409 -26.88 18.65 4.13
CA ASP A 409 -26.33 18.84 5.47
C ASP A 409 -25.16 19.86 5.49
N LEU A 410 -24.77 20.39 4.33
CA LEU A 410 -23.74 21.40 4.21
C LEU A 410 -24.27 22.75 4.72
N ALA A 411 -24.06 23.03 6.01
CA ALA A 411 -24.62 24.18 6.71
C ALA A 411 -24.32 25.51 6.01
N ASP A 412 -23.07 25.69 5.53
CA ASP A 412 -22.65 26.93 4.85
C ASP A 412 -23.51 27.27 3.64
N VAL A 413 -23.96 26.28 2.87
CA VAL A 413 -24.84 26.47 1.71
C VAL A 413 -26.15 27.12 2.15
N ARG A 414 -26.76 26.61 3.22
CA ARG A 414 -28.02 27.14 3.75
C ARG A 414 -27.89 28.61 4.16
N TYR A 415 -26.81 28.92 4.87
CA TYR A 415 -26.54 30.29 5.29
C TYR A 415 -26.32 31.24 4.09
N ARG A 416 -25.49 30.81 3.12
CA ARG A 416 -25.18 31.62 1.92
C ARG A 416 -26.40 31.80 1.02
N LEU A 417 -27.20 30.77 0.83
CA LEU A 417 -28.44 30.83 0.06
C LEU A 417 -29.46 31.78 0.74
N GLY A 418 -29.60 31.66 2.06
CA GLY A 418 -30.44 32.61 2.84
C GLY A 418 -29.99 34.06 2.66
N GLN A 419 -28.69 34.34 2.71
CA GLN A 419 -28.15 35.69 2.45
C GLN A 419 -28.46 36.14 1.00
N ALA A 420 -28.29 35.30 0.00
CA ALA A 420 -28.57 35.64 -1.39
C ALA A 420 -30.09 35.93 -1.59
N TYR A 421 -30.98 35.16 -0.95
CA TYR A 421 -32.41 35.43 -0.95
C TYR A 421 -32.77 36.77 -0.28
N VAL A 422 -32.12 37.14 0.83
CA VAL A 422 -32.30 38.48 1.44
C VAL A 422 -31.92 39.57 0.43
N ARG A 423 -30.77 39.43 -0.23
CA ARG A 423 -30.26 40.43 -1.20
C ARG A 423 -31.12 40.55 -2.45
N THR A 424 -31.87 39.51 -2.81
CA THR A 424 -32.81 39.49 -3.96
C THR A 424 -34.27 39.71 -3.55
N GLY A 425 -34.56 40.04 -2.30
CA GLY A 425 -35.89 40.35 -1.79
C GLY A 425 -36.77 39.15 -1.46
N LYS A 426 -36.28 37.93 -1.53
CA LYS A 426 -37.01 36.68 -1.26
C LYS A 426 -36.98 36.32 0.24
N LYS A 427 -37.61 37.15 1.09
CA LYS A 427 -37.46 37.07 2.56
C LYS A 427 -37.98 35.79 3.18
N ASP A 428 -39.10 35.23 2.68
CA ASP A 428 -39.67 33.98 3.24
C ASP A 428 -38.77 32.80 3.00
N LEU A 429 -38.19 32.65 1.79
CA LEU A 429 -37.19 31.62 1.49
C LEU A 429 -35.91 31.77 2.33
N ALA A 430 -35.51 33.02 2.60
CA ALA A 430 -34.34 33.28 3.45
C ALA A 430 -34.58 32.79 4.89
N GLN A 431 -35.76 33.01 5.46
CA GLN A 431 -36.09 32.54 6.81
C GLN A 431 -36.09 31.01 6.92
N GLU A 432 -36.61 30.32 5.91
CA GLU A 432 -36.57 28.84 5.84
C GLU A 432 -35.15 28.33 5.85
N GLU A 433 -34.28 28.87 4.99
CA GLU A 433 -32.88 28.42 4.93
C GLU A 433 -32.10 28.71 6.23
N PHE A 434 -32.33 29.85 6.87
CA PHE A 434 -31.70 30.17 8.16
C PHE A 434 -32.20 29.25 9.29
N ALA A 435 -33.47 28.87 9.31
CA ALA A 435 -34.00 27.95 10.32
C ALA A 435 -33.35 26.54 10.17
N ILE A 436 -33.20 26.05 8.92
CA ILE A 436 -32.53 24.77 8.65
C ILE A 436 -31.04 24.87 9.02
N TYR A 437 -30.37 25.97 8.69
CA TYR A 437 -28.98 26.23 9.09
C TYR A 437 -28.77 26.09 10.59
N GLN A 438 -29.64 26.70 11.41
CA GLN A 438 -29.54 26.61 12.87
C GLN A 438 -29.67 25.17 13.35
N LYS A 439 -30.62 24.40 12.81
CA LYS A 439 -30.83 23.00 13.15
C LYS A 439 -29.61 22.13 12.81
N ILE A 440 -29.02 22.31 11.62
CA ILE A 440 -27.83 21.57 11.21
C ILE A 440 -26.64 21.89 12.13
N ARG A 441 -26.46 23.17 12.49
CA ARG A 441 -25.39 23.62 13.36
C ARG A 441 -25.43 22.98 14.76
N GLU A 442 -26.63 22.71 15.27
CA GLU A 442 -26.81 22.04 16.55
C GLU A 442 -26.45 20.55 16.49
N GLN A 443 -26.44 19.94 15.29
CA GLN A 443 -26.19 18.52 15.06
C GLN A 443 -24.71 18.20 14.77
N HIS A 444 -23.83 19.20 14.66
CA HIS A 444 -22.44 19.03 14.18
C HIS A 444 -21.46 18.43 15.20
N LEU A 445 -21.79 17.29 15.80
CA LEU A 445 -20.78 16.42 16.43
C LEU A 445 -20.05 15.52 15.41
N ALA A 446 -20.56 15.45 14.17
CA ALA A 446 -20.05 14.51 13.13
C ALA A 446 -18.76 14.94 12.43
N ASP A 447 -18.34 16.21 12.49
CA ASP A 447 -17.14 16.70 11.78
C ASP A 447 -15.84 16.07 12.29
N LEU A 448 -15.79 15.70 13.56
CA LEU A 448 -14.64 15.01 14.13
C LEU A 448 -14.47 13.59 13.54
N ASP A 449 -15.57 12.91 13.25
CA ASP A 449 -15.53 11.55 12.70
C ASP A 449 -15.14 11.55 11.21
N LYS A 450 -15.54 12.59 10.46
CA LYS A 450 -15.13 12.76 9.07
C LYS A 450 -13.62 13.02 8.94
N GLN A 451 -13.06 13.89 9.79
CA GLN A 451 -11.61 14.12 9.84
C GLN A 451 -10.81 12.86 10.16
N ARG A 452 -11.32 12.04 11.08
CA ARG A 452 -10.71 10.74 11.41
C ARG A 452 -10.73 9.78 10.23
N ALA A 453 -11.83 9.73 9.48
CA ALA A 453 -11.94 8.86 8.31
C ALA A 453 -10.93 9.22 7.21
N GLU A 454 -10.71 10.51 6.95
CA GLU A 454 -9.73 10.99 5.96
C GLU A 454 -8.28 10.67 6.37
N ILE A 455 -7.94 10.88 7.65
CA ILE A 455 -6.64 10.50 8.20
C ILE A 455 -6.42 8.98 8.07
N ARG A 456 -7.44 8.19 8.45
CA ARG A 456 -7.41 6.73 8.33
C ARG A 456 -7.22 6.28 6.90
N GLN A 457 -7.92 6.88 5.93
CA GLN A 457 -7.78 6.57 4.51
C GLN A 457 -6.36 6.79 4.01
N PHE A 458 -5.74 7.94 4.33
CA PHE A 458 -4.34 8.22 4.00
C PHE A 458 -3.40 7.17 4.62
N VAL A 459 -3.55 6.88 5.91
CA VAL A 459 -2.69 5.91 6.61
C VAL A 459 -2.78 4.54 5.96
N TYR A 460 -4.00 4.06 5.66
CA TYR A 460 -4.17 2.76 5.00
C TYR A 460 -3.63 2.75 3.57
N ALA A 461 -3.82 3.80 2.80
CA ALA A 461 -3.25 3.92 1.46
C ALA A 461 -1.72 3.92 1.50
N ALA A 462 -1.13 4.65 2.42
CA ALA A 462 0.32 4.73 2.59
C ALA A 462 0.92 3.41 3.10
N LYS A 463 0.27 2.70 4.03
CA LYS A 463 0.66 1.37 4.50
C LYS A 463 0.57 0.32 3.40
N SER A 464 -0.45 0.35 2.57
CA SER A 464 -0.65 -0.62 1.47
C SER A 464 0.28 -0.42 0.27
N GLY A 465 1.05 0.66 0.21
CA GLY A 465 1.88 1.00 -0.94
C GLY A 465 1.07 1.29 -2.21
N ALA A 466 -0.24 1.44 -2.06
CA ALA A 466 -1.12 1.82 -3.14
C ALA A 466 -0.99 3.34 -3.34
N ALA A 467 0.04 3.77 -4.10
CA ALA A 467 -0.12 5.00 -4.85
C ALA A 467 -1.41 4.85 -5.65
N ALA A 468 -2.37 5.73 -5.41
CA ALA A 468 -3.66 5.70 -6.07
C ALA A 468 -3.44 5.47 -7.57
N LYS A 469 -3.98 4.37 -8.11
CA LYS A 469 -4.17 4.27 -9.55
C LYS A 469 -5.12 5.42 -9.88
N PRO A 470 -4.77 6.28 -10.83
CA PRO A 470 -5.75 7.25 -11.33
C PRO A 470 -6.92 6.46 -11.91
N GLU A 471 -8.11 6.62 -11.33
CA GLU A 471 -9.36 6.24 -11.96
C GLU A 471 -9.64 7.16 -13.16
#